data_d7e24040a14708f8354f599f753cbe1b
#
_entry.id   d7e24040a14708f8354f599f753cbe1b
#
_cell.length_a   1.000
_cell.length_b   1.000
_cell.length_c   1.000
_cell.angle_alpha   90.00
_cell.angle_beta   90.00
_cell.angle_gamma   90.00
#
_symmetry.space_group_name_H-M   'P 1'
#
loop_
_entity.id
_entity.type
_entity.pdbx_description
1 polymer ?
#
loop_
_entity_poly.entity_id
_entity_poly.type
_entity_poly.pdbx_seq_one_letter_code
_entity_poly.pdbx_strand_id
1 'polypeptide(L)'
;MKPVSPPTLLSRRALGAAALVLALAGCAGLQPKTPEDVVAQRAEARWAALIKGDFDGAYAYLPPSFRAVVSAPDYRKRFGAAGQWSNAIVHKVSCEAESCKATVRITTQIRLPRFAMTLPETTTYLDEIWVREEGQWWRYEAL
;
A
#
# COMPACT_ATOMS: atom_id res chain seq x y z
N MET A 1 60.13 -49.76 -13.22
CA MET A 1 59.99 -48.89 -12.03
C MET A 1 59.39 -47.55 -12.49
N LYS A 2 58.11 -47.28 -12.19
CA LYS A 2 57.47 -45.98 -12.44
C LYS A 2 57.47 -45.19 -11.15
N PRO A 3 57.83 -43.90 -11.15
CA PRO A 3 57.72 -43.09 -9.94
C PRO A 3 56.28 -42.68 -9.66
N VAL A 4 55.86 -42.83 -8.41
CA VAL A 4 54.59 -42.43 -7.88
C VAL A 4 54.70 -40.95 -7.48
N SER A 5 53.82 -40.08 -8.02
CA SER A 5 53.71 -38.67 -7.65
C SER A 5 52.89 -38.50 -6.39
N PRO A 6 53.24 -37.63 -5.46
CA PRO A 6 52.48 -37.39 -4.24
C PRO A 6 51.20 -36.53 -4.50
N PRO A 7 50.15 -36.70 -3.73
CA PRO A 7 48.94 -35.89 -3.83
C PRO A 7 49.15 -34.47 -3.30
N THR A 8 48.76 -33.50 -4.11
CA THR A 8 48.75 -32.07 -3.73
C THR A 8 47.66 -31.82 -2.67
N LEU A 9 48.10 -31.40 -1.49
CA LEU A 9 47.24 -30.88 -0.42
C LEU A 9 46.57 -29.59 -0.85
N LEU A 10 45.32 -29.69 -1.30
CA LEU A 10 44.48 -28.49 -1.50
C LEU A 10 44.21 -27.81 -0.14
N SER A 11 44.72 -26.60 -0.07
CA SER A 11 44.68 -25.74 1.11
C SER A 11 43.24 -25.50 1.61
N ARG A 12 42.91 -25.99 2.80
CA ARG A 12 41.65 -25.77 3.54
C ARG A 12 41.39 -24.29 3.83
N ARG A 13 42.29 -23.37 3.48
CA ARG A 13 42.17 -21.93 3.75
C ARG A 13 41.32 -21.16 2.71
N ALA A 14 41.11 -21.73 1.52
CA ALA A 14 40.32 -21.07 0.45
C ALA A 14 38.80 -21.19 0.62
N LEU A 15 38.30 -22.15 1.40
CA LEU A 15 36.85 -22.34 1.65
C LEU A 15 36.26 -21.39 2.71
N GLY A 16 37.10 -20.83 3.58
CA GLY A 16 36.60 -19.92 4.62
C GLY A 16 36.29 -18.49 4.16
N ALA A 17 36.97 -18.04 3.08
CA ALA A 17 36.82 -16.67 2.60
C ALA A 17 35.55 -16.48 1.74
N ALA A 18 35.09 -17.53 1.04
CA ALA A 18 33.91 -17.47 0.20
C ALA A 18 32.59 -17.45 1.00
N ALA A 19 32.56 -18.07 2.19
CA ALA A 19 31.39 -18.11 3.05
C ALA A 19 31.09 -16.77 3.75
N LEU A 20 32.10 -15.95 3.99
CA LEU A 20 31.96 -14.66 4.68
C LEU A 20 31.40 -13.56 3.79
N VAL A 21 31.61 -13.64 2.48
CA VAL A 21 31.11 -12.63 1.51
C VAL A 21 29.62 -12.77 1.23
N LEU A 22 29.06 -13.98 1.35
CA LEU A 22 27.62 -14.21 1.13
C LEU A 22 26.73 -13.72 2.30
N ALA A 23 27.28 -13.54 3.50
CA ALA A 23 26.52 -13.08 4.66
C ALA A 23 26.24 -11.57 4.66
N LEU A 24 26.97 -10.76 3.88
CA LEU A 24 26.77 -9.30 3.80
C LEU A 24 25.75 -8.86 2.74
N ALA A 25 25.34 -9.75 1.84
CA ALA A 25 24.35 -9.43 0.81
C ALA A 25 22.88 -9.51 1.30
N GLY A 26 22.65 -10.02 2.51
CA GLY A 26 21.30 -10.28 3.04
C GLY A 26 20.61 -9.10 3.72
N CYS A 27 21.30 -7.98 4.01
CA CYS A 27 20.73 -6.88 4.81
C CYS A 27 20.24 -5.68 3.98
N ALA A 28 20.30 -5.71 2.66
CA ALA A 28 19.91 -4.57 1.81
C ALA A 28 18.39 -4.38 1.63
N GLY A 29 17.53 -5.21 2.25
CA GLY A 29 16.10 -5.24 2.02
C GLY A 29 15.18 -4.79 3.15
N LEU A 30 15.70 -4.42 4.32
CA LEU A 30 14.90 -4.12 5.51
C LEU A 30 15.06 -2.65 5.96
N GLN A 31 14.91 -1.71 5.04
CA GLN A 31 14.73 -0.32 5.49
C GLN A 31 13.32 -0.21 6.12
N PRO A 32 13.21 0.33 7.36
CA PRO A 32 11.92 0.58 7.96
C PRO A 32 11.15 1.55 7.06
N LYS A 33 9.87 1.19 6.75
CA LYS A 33 8.99 2.05 5.95
C LYS A 33 8.77 3.37 6.68
N THR A 34 8.83 4.47 5.95
CA THR A 34 8.46 5.77 6.49
C THR A 34 6.94 5.84 6.74
N PRO A 35 6.44 6.75 7.59
CA PRO A 35 5.01 7.00 7.71
C PRO A 35 4.33 7.25 6.37
N GLU A 36 4.99 8.02 5.48
CA GLU A 36 4.50 8.32 4.13
C GLU A 36 4.34 7.05 3.29
N ASP A 37 5.31 6.14 3.31
CA ASP A 37 5.25 4.86 2.58
C ASP A 37 4.10 3.99 3.09
N VAL A 38 3.91 3.94 4.41
CA VAL A 38 2.82 3.17 5.03
C VAL A 38 1.47 3.75 4.64
N VAL A 39 1.31 5.07 4.72
CA VAL A 39 0.05 5.74 4.37
C VAL A 39 -0.23 5.62 2.88
N ALA A 40 0.77 5.80 2.01
CA ALA A 40 0.61 5.62 0.57
C ALA A 40 0.09 4.20 0.25
N GLN A 41 0.73 3.17 0.77
CA GLN A 41 0.33 1.78 0.56
C GLN A 41 -1.10 1.50 1.07
N ARG A 42 -1.46 2.03 2.25
CA ARG A 42 -2.80 1.85 2.81
C ARG A 42 -3.87 2.59 2.02
N ALA A 43 -3.57 3.80 1.55
CA ALA A 43 -4.47 4.58 0.71
C ALA A 43 -4.72 3.89 -0.64
N GLU A 44 -3.68 3.39 -1.30
CA GLU A 44 -3.81 2.61 -2.54
C GLU A 44 -4.66 1.36 -2.34
N ALA A 45 -4.42 0.59 -1.28
CA ALA A 45 -5.19 -0.61 -0.98
C ALA A 45 -6.67 -0.30 -0.69
N ARG A 46 -6.96 0.78 0.07
CA ARG A 46 -8.32 1.23 0.33
C ARG A 46 -9.03 1.64 -0.97
N TRP A 47 -8.38 2.42 -1.83
CA TRP A 47 -8.96 2.82 -3.11
C TRP A 47 -9.18 1.65 -4.06
N ALA A 48 -8.26 0.66 -4.05
CA ALA A 48 -8.45 -0.57 -4.81
C ALA A 48 -9.70 -1.34 -4.36
N ALA A 49 -10.01 -1.35 -3.05
CA ALA A 49 -11.24 -1.92 -2.51
C ALA A 49 -12.49 -1.11 -2.99
N LEU A 50 -12.46 0.22 -2.88
CA LEU A 50 -13.55 1.09 -3.33
C LEU A 50 -13.87 0.93 -4.82
N ILE A 51 -12.85 0.87 -5.68
CA ILE A 51 -13.00 0.69 -7.13
C ILE A 51 -13.65 -0.67 -7.45
N LYS A 52 -13.36 -1.70 -6.66
CA LYS A 52 -13.97 -3.03 -6.79
C LYS A 52 -15.39 -3.11 -6.21
N GLY A 53 -15.85 -2.06 -5.52
CA GLY A 53 -17.11 -2.08 -4.78
C GLY A 53 -17.04 -2.86 -3.46
N ASP A 54 -15.84 -3.20 -2.99
CA ASP A 54 -15.60 -3.83 -1.69
C ASP A 54 -15.58 -2.74 -0.59
N PHE A 55 -16.78 -2.28 -0.22
CA PHE A 55 -16.94 -1.23 0.79
C PHE A 55 -16.57 -1.72 2.19
N ASP A 56 -16.75 -3.00 2.48
CA ASP A 56 -16.36 -3.60 3.76
C ASP A 56 -14.83 -3.66 3.88
N GLY A 57 -14.13 -4.01 2.81
CA GLY A 57 -12.69 -3.92 2.74
C GLY A 57 -12.18 -2.49 2.91
N ALA A 58 -12.84 -1.50 2.29
CA ALA A 58 -12.50 -0.09 2.47
C ALA A 58 -12.80 0.43 3.89
N TYR A 59 -13.88 -0.02 4.52
CA TYR A 59 -14.24 0.29 5.91
C TYR A 59 -13.17 -0.17 6.90
N ALA A 60 -12.49 -1.26 6.64
CA ALA A 60 -11.42 -1.78 7.50
C ALA A 60 -10.23 -0.82 7.64
N TYR A 61 -10.11 0.21 6.78
CA TYR A 61 -9.07 1.25 6.86
C TYR A 61 -9.48 2.46 7.71
N LEU A 62 -10.69 2.48 8.28
CA LEU A 62 -11.14 3.54 9.17
C LEU A 62 -10.69 3.29 10.62
N PRO A 63 -10.54 4.34 11.45
CA PRO A 63 -10.09 4.21 12.83
C PRO A 63 -10.98 3.31 13.67
N PRO A 64 -10.45 2.56 14.65
CA PRO A 64 -11.24 1.83 15.62
C PRO A 64 -12.29 2.70 16.30
N SER A 65 -11.94 3.93 16.67
CA SER A 65 -12.86 4.92 17.27
C SER A 65 -14.07 5.22 16.36
N PHE A 66 -13.87 5.39 15.05
CA PHE A 66 -14.96 5.58 14.10
C PHE A 66 -15.83 4.32 13.98
N ARG A 67 -15.21 3.16 13.83
CA ARG A 67 -15.92 1.86 13.66
C ARG A 67 -16.70 1.42 14.89
N ALA A 68 -16.38 1.98 16.07
CA ALA A 68 -17.15 1.75 17.29
C ALA A 68 -18.54 2.43 17.26
N VAL A 69 -18.72 3.49 16.47
CA VAL A 69 -19.97 4.30 16.42
C VAL A 69 -20.68 4.26 15.09
N VAL A 70 -19.99 3.97 13.99
CA VAL A 70 -20.57 3.87 12.65
C VAL A 70 -20.39 2.45 12.13
N SER A 71 -21.49 1.77 11.83
CA SER A 71 -21.47 0.40 11.29
C SER A 71 -20.99 0.37 9.82
N ALA A 72 -20.47 -0.78 9.36
CA ALA A 72 -20.11 -0.96 7.95
C ALA A 72 -21.30 -0.73 6.98
N PRO A 73 -22.53 -1.21 7.27
CA PRO A 73 -23.70 -0.88 6.45
C PRO A 73 -24.00 0.63 6.38
N ASP A 74 -23.82 1.39 7.47
CA ASP A 74 -24.06 2.83 7.48
C ASP A 74 -22.95 3.59 6.74
N TYR A 75 -21.69 3.15 6.87
CA TYR A 75 -20.59 3.66 6.07
C TYR A 75 -20.87 3.46 4.57
N ARG A 76 -21.32 2.27 4.16
CA ARG A 76 -21.62 1.96 2.76
C ARG A 76 -22.68 2.91 2.17
N LYS A 77 -23.67 3.34 2.94
CA LYS A 77 -24.72 4.28 2.49
C LYS A 77 -24.16 5.64 2.08
N ARG A 78 -23.00 6.04 2.58
CA ARG A 78 -22.35 7.33 2.25
C ARG A 78 -21.90 7.43 0.80
N PHE A 79 -21.70 6.28 0.13
CA PHE A 79 -21.22 6.25 -1.27
C PHE A 79 -22.35 6.37 -2.30
N GLY A 80 -23.60 6.17 -1.91
CA GLY A 80 -24.76 6.27 -2.80
C GLY A 80 -24.61 5.40 -4.05
N ALA A 81 -24.95 5.99 -5.21
CA ALA A 81 -24.72 5.38 -6.53
C ALA A 81 -23.28 5.60 -7.05
N ALA A 82 -22.40 6.15 -6.24
CA ALA A 82 -21.03 6.42 -6.61
C ALA A 82 -20.25 5.10 -6.68
N GLY A 83 -19.88 4.68 -7.80
CA GLY A 83 -19.15 3.46 -8.06
C GLY A 83 -18.56 3.47 -9.45
N GLN A 84 -18.30 4.68 -9.95
CA GLN A 84 -17.80 4.85 -11.32
C GLN A 84 -16.33 5.32 -11.32
N TRP A 85 -15.63 5.10 -10.22
CA TRP A 85 -14.17 5.28 -10.18
C TRP A 85 -13.51 4.19 -11.01
N SER A 86 -12.73 4.59 -12.00
CA SER A 86 -11.99 3.66 -12.86
C SER A 86 -10.55 3.47 -12.41
N ASN A 87 -9.97 4.50 -11.75
CA ASN A 87 -8.60 4.46 -11.26
C ASN A 87 -8.40 5.43 -10.09
N ALA A 88 -7.45 5.10 -9.20
CA ALA A 88 -6.97 5.97 -8.15
C ALA A 88 -5.48 5.74 -7.91
N ILE A 89 -4.69 6.80 -7.84
CA ILE A 89 -3.24 6.76 -7.66
C ILE A 89 -2.88 7.76 -6.58
N VAL A 90 -2.13 7.32 -5.56
CA VAL A 90 -1.56 8.24 -4.57
C VAL A 90 -0.50 9.10 -5.25
N HIS A 91 -0.74 10.40 -5.32
CA HIS A 91 0.13 11.37 -5.96
C HIS A 91 1.21 11.88 -5.02
N LYS A 92 0.83 12.15 -3.77
CA LYS A 92 1.73 12.68 -2.73
C LYS A 92 1.22 12.31 -1.34
N VAL A 93 2.15 12.02 -0.43
CA VAL A 93 1.87 11.95 1.00
C VAL A 93 2.82 12.89 1.74
N SER A 94 2.32 13.56 2.75
CA SER A 94 3.09 14.43 3.64
C SER A 94 2.61 14.18 5.06
N CYS A 95 3.53 13.82 5.95
CA CYS A 95 3.22 13.46 7.34
C CYS A 95 3.79 14.47 8.33
N GLU A 96 3.04 14.70 9.38
CA GLU A 96 3.44 15.29 10.64
C GLU A 96 3.36 14.21 11.73
N ALA A 97 3.64 14.53 13.00
CA ALA A 97 3.81 13.53 14.06
C ALA A 97 2.70 12.44 14.12
N GLU A 98 1.43 12.85 14.13
CA GLU A 98 0.26 11.95 14.30
C GLU A 98 -0.77 12.09 13.17
N SER A 99 -0.43 12.82 12.11
CA SER A 99 -1.33 13.07 10.97
C SER A 99 -0.56 13.09 9.66
N CYS A 100 -1.14 12.46 8.63
CA CYS A 100 -0.65 12.53 7.26
C CYS A 100 -1.76 13.04 6.34
N LYS A 101 -1.36 13.79 5.32
CA LYS A 101 -2.21 14.17 4.20
C LYS A 101 -1.78 13.42 2.96
N ALA A 102 -2.67 12.59 2.42
CA ALA A 102 -2.49 11.89 1.16
C ALA A 102 -3.32 12.55 0.07
N THR A 103 -2.68 13.06 -0.98
CA THR A 103 -3.35 13.56 -2.17
C THR A 103 -3.50 12.41 -3.17
N VAL A 104 -4.73 12.04 -3.48
CA VAL A 104 -5.07 10.95 -4.38
C VAL A 104 -5.63 11.51 -5.67
N ARG A 105 -5.08 11.10 -6.80
CA ARG A 105 -5.60 11.39 -8.13
C ARG A 105 -6.61 10.31 -8.51
N ILE A 106 -7.86 10.71 -8.69
CA ILE A 106 -8.98 9.82 -8.96
C ILE A 106 -9.46 10.03 -10.39
N THR A 107 -9.62 8.97 -11.14
CA THR A 107 -10.26 8.98 -12.46
C THR A 107 -11.66 8.40 -12.35
N THR A 108 -12.64 9.11 -12.88
CA THR A 108 -14.04 8.72 -12.89
C THR A 108 -14.53 8.61 -14.32
N GLN A 109 -15.25 7.54 -14.62
CA GLN A 109 -15.93 7.35 -15.90
C GLN A 109 -17.41 7.10 -15.68
N ILE A 110 -18.27 7.98 -16.19
CA ILE A 110 -19.70 7.87 -16.05
C ILE A 110 -20.27 7.15 -17.27
N ARG A 111 -20.95 6.04 -17.01
CA ARG A 111 -21.72 5.29 -18.01
C ARG A 111 -23.20 5.57 -17.83
N LEU A 112 -23.87 5.92 -18.90
CA LEU A 112 -25.30 6.18 -18.94
C LEU A 112 -25.98 5.08 -19.76
N PRO A 113 -26.31 3.91 -19.15
CA PRO A 113 -26.81 2.74 -19.89
C PRO A 113 -28.09 3.02 -20.68
N ARG A 114 -28.98 3.88 -20.13
CA ARG A 114 -30.25 4.27 -20.81
C ARG A 114 -30.03 5.00 -22.12
N PHE A 115 -28.86 5.63 -22.30
CA PHE A 115 -28.53 6.40 -23.50
C PHE A 115 -27.47 5.70 -24.35
N ALA A 116 -27.04 4.50 -23.97
CA ALA A 116 -25.91 3.78 -24.57
C ALA A 116 -24.65 4.66 -24.71
N MET A 117 -24.44 5.59 -23.77
CA MET A 117 -23.41 6.60 -23.81
C MET A 117 -22.44 6.48 -22.63
N THR A 118 -21.17 6.70 -22.91
CA THR A 118 -20.13 6.85 -21.90
C THR A 118 -19.58 8.27 -22.01
N LEU A 119 -19.55 9.00 -20.89
CA LEU A 119 -18.96 10.32 -20.84
C LEU A 119 -17.41 10.21 -20.84
N PRO A 120 -16.70 11.26 -21.28
CA PRO A 120 -15.24 11.32 -21.18
C PRO A 120 -14.80 11.11 -19.71
N GLU A 121 -13.63 10.50 -19.53
CA GLU A 121 -13.02 10.38 -18.23
C GLU A 121 -12.71 11.74 -17.63
N THR A 122 -12.98 11.87 -16.33
CA THR A 122 -12.65 13.06 -15.56
C THR A 122 -11.67 12.72 -14.47
N THR A 123 -10.64 13.56 -14.32
CA THR A 123 -9.63 13.40 -13.28
C THR A 123 -9.79 14.48 -12.20
N THR A 124 -9.79 14.06 -10.94
CA THR A 124 -9.90 14.94 -9.77
C THR A 124 -8.82 14.59 -8.76
N TYR A 125 -8.35 15.57 -8.01
CA TYR A 125 -7.47 15.35 -6.86
C TYR A 125 -8.27 15.50 -5.57
N LEU A 126 -8.11 14.51 -4.68
CA LEU A 126 -8.75 14.48 -3.38
C LEU A 126 -7.68 14.38 -2.29
N ASP A 127 -7.74 15.26 -1.29
CA ASP A 127 -6.91 15.18 -0.11
C ASP A 127 -7.61 14.32 0.95
N GLU A 128 -6.94 13.27 1.41
CA GLU A 128 -7.35 12.40 2.49
C GLU A 128 -6.48 12.65 3.71
N ILE A 129 -7.12 12.77 4.88
CA ILE A 129 -6.41 12.83 6.15
C ILE A 129 -6.30 11.42 6.72
N TRP A 130 -5.11 11.09 7.16
CA TRP A 130 -4.78 9.85 7.83
C TRP A 130 -4.27 10.18 9.23
N VAL A 131 -4.81 9.50 10.24
CA VAL A 131 -4.47 9.72 11.65
C VAL A 131 -3.86 8.46 12.25
N ARG A 132 -3.00 8.67 13.24
CA ARG A 132 -2.39 7.56 13.95
C ARG A 132 -3.22 7.24 15.20
N GLU A 133 -3.71 6.00 15.27
CA GLU A 133 -4.46 5.47 16.43
C GLU A 133 -3.98 4.05 16.69
N GLU A 134 -3.70 3.71 17.96
CA GLU A 134 -3.18 2.39 18.37
C GLU A 134 -1.91 1.95 17.61
N GLY A 135 -1.03 2.91 17.29
CA GLY A 135 0.21 2.64 16.57
C GLY A 135 0.07 2.40 15.06
N GLN A 136 -1.11 2.49 14.51
CA GLN A 136 -1.39 2.32 13.08
C GLN A 136 -1.96 3.58 12.45
N TRP A 137 -1.84 3.68 11.11
CA TRP A 137 -2.37 4.78 10.32
C TRP A 137 -3.74 4.41 9.75
N TRP A 138 -4.76 5.26 10.00
CA TRP A 138 -6.15 5.07 9.61
C TRP A 138 -6.65 6.26 8.81
N ARG A 139 -7.49 6.00 7.82
CA ARG A 139 -8.15 7.07 7.06
C ARG A 139 -9.17 7.77 7.97
N TYR A 140 -8.95 9.05 8.26
CA TYR A 140 -9.90 9.86 9.04
C TYR A 140 -11.22 10.05 8.28
N GLU A 141 -12.32 9.83 8.96
CA GLU A 141 -13.68 10.07 8.46
C GLU A 141 -14.46 10.82 9.54
N ALA A 142 -15.17 11.89 9.13
CA ALA A 142 -16.07 12.61 10.04
C ALA A 142 -17.31 11.76 10.36
N LEU A 143 -17.85 11.92 11.56
CA LEU A 143 -19.09 11.25 12.01
C LEU A 143 -20.31 11.79 11.28
#